data_6b981f582b28132f0c76df996cefc176
#
_entry.id   6b981f582b28132f0c76df996cefc176
#
_cell.length_a   1.000
_cell.length_b   1.000
_cell.length_c   1.000
_cell.angle_alpha   90.00
_cell.angle_beta   90.00
_cell.angle_gamma   90.00
#
_symmetry.space_group_name_H-M   'P 1'
#
loop_
_entity.id
_entity.type
_entity.pdbx_description
1 polymer ?
#
loop_
_entity_poly.entity_id
_entity_poly.type
_entity_poly.pdbx_seq_one_letter_code
_entity_poly.pdbx_strand_id
1 'polypeptide(L)'
;ITESSSWLSEEVVGGKTPKIEKNNNKVLIPVDFSGYSLKACEFGFNLAQNIDAEAVLLHVYFTPIYATSLPYGDIFNYQLSDEENVRNILQKVHADLKALSAKVKEKVISGEFPDIKYSCVLREGIPEEEILRYVKEYRPRIIVMGTRGKNQKDFDLIGSVTAEVIERSHIPVFAIPENIPFKRFTEAKRIAFITNFDQR
;
A
#
# COMPACT_ATOMS: atom_id res chain seq x y z
N ILE A 1 9.81 1.75 -33.90
CA ILE A 1 8.34 1.71 -33.99
C ILE A 1 7.88 0.94 -32.76
N THR A 2 7.53 1.69 -31.75
CA THR A 2 7.47 1.33 -30.34
C THR A 2 6.02 1.40 -29.89
N GLU A 3 5.38 0.25 -29.78
CA GLU A 3 4.22 0.07 -28.92
C GLU A 3 4.59 -0.99 -27.89
N SER A 4 5.12 -0.56 -26.79
CA SER A 4 5.35 -1.43 -25.62
C SER A 4 5.13 -0.63 -24.36
N SER A 5 4.36 -1.19 -23.47
CA SER A 5 4.24 -0.85 -22.04
C SER A 5 3.09 0.03 -21.56
N SER A 6 1.90 -0.01 -22.13
CA SER A 6 0.76 0.70 -21.56
C SER A 6 -0.27 -0.18 -20.83
N TRP A 7 -0.02 -1.47 -20.63
CA TRP A 7 -1.04 -2.40 -20.15
C TRP A 7 -0.66 -3.20 -18.89
N LEU A 8 0.26 -2.69 -18.09
CA LEU A 8 0.62 -3.23 -16.77
C LEU A 8 0.21 -2.36 -15.59
N SER A 9 -0.62 -1.35 -15.78
CA SER A 9 -1.16 -0.54 -14.71
C SER A 9 -2.63 -0.91 -14.47
N GLU A 10 -2.93 -1.48 -13.30
CA GLU A 10 -4.25 -1.66 -12.72
C GLU A 10 -5.01 -2.93 -13.13
N GLU A 11 -4.67 -4.05 -12.51
CA GLU A 11 -5.59 -5.18 -12.45
C GLU A 11 -6.45 -5.07 -11.18
N VAL A 12 -7.73 -4.74 -11.39
CA VAL A 12 -8.73 -4.74 -10.33
C VAL A 12 -9.24 -6.16 -10.15
N VAL A 13 -8.84 -6.83 -9.10
CA VAL A 13 -9.37 -8.13 -8.72
C VAL A 13 -10.65 -7.93 -7.90
N GLY A 14 -11.77 -7.89 -8.58
CA GLY A 14 -13.09 -7.84 -7.93
C GLY A 14 -14.08 -6.92 -8.64
N GLY A 15 -14.65 -7.36 -9.76
CA GLY A 15 -15.86 -6.84 -10.39
C GLY A 15 -15.80 -5.43 -10.97
N LYS A 16 -15.93 -5.34 -12.29
CA LYS A 16 -16.07 -4.15 -13.16
C LYS A 16 -14.95 -3.12 -12.99
N THR A 17 -14.12 -2.98 -14.03
CA THR A 17 -13.21 -1.84 -14.21
C THR A 17 -13.93 -0.54 -13.84
N PRO A 18 -13.58 0.13 -12.73
CA PRO A 18 -14.20 1.39 -12.42
C PRO A 18 -13.68 2.42 -13.43
N LYS A 19 -14.59 3.09 -14.15
CA LYS A 19 -14.27 4.42 -14.67
C LYS A 19 -13.73 5.20 -13.48
N ILE A 20 -12.52 5.71 -13.60
CA ILE A 20 -11.86 6.52 -12.57
C ILE A 20 -12.69 7.81 -12.43
N GLU A 21 -13.74 7.75 -11.64
CA GLU A 21 -14.36 8.95 -11.11
C GLU A 21 -13.33 9.54 -10.16
N LYS A 22 -12.97 10.80 -10.36
CA LYS A 22 -12.09 11.58 -9.47
C LYS A 22 -12.80 11.86 -8.14
N ASN A 23 -13.29 10.81 -7.49
CA ASN A 23 -13.82 10.90 -6.15
C ASN A 23 -12.66 10.84 -5.17
N ASN A 24 -12.29 11.99 -4.61
CA ASN A 24 -11.20 12.11 -3.62
C ASN A 24 -11.54 11.46 -2.27
N ASN A 25 -12.72 10.87 -2.13
CA ASN A 25 -13.18 10.27 -0.87
C ASN A 25 -12.64 8.83 -0.71
N LYS A 26 -11.32 8.70 -0.65
CA LYS A 26 -10.62 7.41 -0.55
C LYS A 26 -9.66 7.40 0.63
N VAL A 27 -9.56 6.25 1.28
CA VAL A 27 -8.51 5.90 2.24
C VAL A 27 -7.52 4.98 1.55
N LEU A 28 -6.28 5.40 1.39
CA LEU A 28 -5.21 4.60 0.81
C LEU A 28 -4.57 3.71 1.88
N ILE A 29 -4.47 2.42 1.61
CA ILE A 29 -3.92 1.44 2.54
C ILE A 29 -2.83 0.65 1.82
N PRO A 30 -1.55 1.07 1.90
CA PRO A 30 -0.42 0.30 1.42
C PRO A 30 -0.30 -1.03 2.14
N VAL A 31 -0.12 -2.13 1.40
CA VAL A 31 -0.06 -3.49 1.94
C VAL A 31 1.15 -4.25 1.42
N ASP A 32 1.86 -4.93 2.32
CA ASP A 32 3.00 -5.81 2.04
C ASP A 32 2.76 -7.26 2.50
N PHE A 33 1.51 -7.58 2.82
CA PHE A 33 1.05 -8.88 3.34
C PHE A 33 1.63 -9.26 4.71
N SER A 34 2.23 -8.32 5.44
CA SER A 34 2.66 -8.51 6.84
C SER A 34 1.49 -8.44 7.82
N GLY A 35 1.70 -8.89 9.06
CA GLY A 35 0.74 -8.69 10.15
C GLY A 35 0.42 -7.22 10.40
N TYR A 36 1.42 -6.35 10.29
CA TYR A 36 1.27 -4.90 10.44
C TYR A 36 0.35 -4.30 9.37
N SER A 37 0.55 -4.67 8.10
CA SER A 37 -0.32 -4.18 7.02
C SER A 37 -1.75 -4.71 7.14
N LEU A 38 -1.94 -5.92 7.65
CA LEU A 38 -3.28 -6.46 7.93
C LEU A 38 -3.98 -5.71 9.06
N LYS A 39 -3.25 -5.27 10.09
CA LYS A 39 -3.78 -4.39 11.13
C LYS A 39 -4.13 -3.00 10.60
N ALA A 40 -3.30 -2.47 9.72
CA ALA A 40 -3.60 -1.23 9.01
C ALA A 40 -4.87 -1.36 8.15
N CYS A 41 -5.11 -2.51 7.50
CA CYS A 41 -6.37 -2.78 6.79
C CYS A 41 -7.57 -2.75 7.74
N GLU A 42 -7.52 -3.44 8.89
CA GLU A 42 -8.61 -3.43 9.88
C GLU A 42 -8.96 -2.00 10.31
N PHE A 43 -7.95 -1.21 10.66
CA PHE A 43 -8.12 0.18 11.05
C PHE A 43 -8.62 1.06 9.90
N GLY A 44 -8.02 0.90 8.71
CA GLY A 44 -8.34 1.69 7.53
C GLY A 44 -9.77 1.47 7.03
N PHE A 45 -10.28 0.24 7.07
CA PHE A 45 -11.67 -0.06 6.73
C PHE A 45 -12.65 0.60 7.70
N ASN A 46 -12.39 0.52 9.02
CA ASN A 46 -13.20 1.20 10.03
C ASN A 46 -13.17 2.72 9.87
N LEU A 47 -11.99 3.28 9.57
CA LEU A 47 -11.85 4.71 9.30
C LEU A 47 -12.63 5.11 8.05
N ALA A 48 -12.49 4.35 6.96
CA ALA A 48 -13.19 4.61 5.70
C ALA A 48 -14.71 4.61 5.90
N GLN A 49 -15.26 3.66 6.67
CA GLN A 49 -16.68 3.64 7.04
C GLN A 49 -17.09 4.91 7.78
N ASN A 50 -16.29 5.35 8.78
CA ASN A 50 -16.63 6.52 9.59
C ASN A 50 -16.63 7.83 8.81
N ILE A 51 -15.89 7.92 7.72
CA ILE A 51 -15.81 9.13 6.86
C ILE A 51 -16.53 8.95 5.54
N ASP A 52 -17.30 7.87 5.39
CA ASP A 52 -18.05 7.52 4.16
C ASP A 52 -17.13 7.47 2.92
N ALA A 53 -15.98 6.83 3.04
CA ALA A 53 -14.96 6.74 2.01
C ALA A 53 -14.82 5.30 1.47
N GLU A 54 -14.21 5.19 0.28
CA GLU A 54 -13.77 3.90 -0.26
C GLU A 54 -12.37 3.55 0.27
N ALA A 55 -12.09 2.25 0.49
CA ALA A 55 -10.75 1.79 0.80
C ALA A 55 -10.01 1.36 -0.47
N VAL A 56 -8.75 1.76 -0.59
CA VAL A 56 -7.86 1.32 -1.68
C VAL A 56 -6.66 0.59 -1.07
N LEU A 57 -6.60 -0.71 -1.32
CA LEU A 57 -5.48 -1.55 -0.94
C LEU A 57 -4.42 -1.47 -2.05
N LEU A 58 -3.28 -0.85 -1.79
CA LEU A 58 -2.18 -0.70 -2.74
C LEU A 58 -1.04 -1.64 -2.38
N HIS A 59 -0.73 -2.59 -3.26
CA HIS A 59 0.49 -3.37 -3.17
C HIS A 59 1.49 -2.91 -4.22
N VAL A 60 2.73 -2.67 -3.80
CA VAL A 60 3.83 -2.34 -4.69
C VAL A 60 4.81 -3.50 -4.70
N TYR A 61 5.16 -3.96 -5.89
CA TYR A 61 6.15 -5.00 -6.11
C TYR A 61 7.32 -4.47 -6.93
N PHE A 62 8.47 -5.08 -6.76
CA PHE A 62 9.67 -4.72 -7.47
C PHE A 62 10.14 -5.89 -8.35
N THR A 63 10.38 -5.61 -9.64
CA THR A 63 11.06 -6.55 -10.53
C THR A 63 12.50 -6.11 -10.73
N PRO A 64 13.48 -7.00 -10.54
CA PRO A 64 14.91 -6.63 -10.59
C PRO A 64 15.43 -6.24 -11.99
N ILE A 65 14.57 -6.09 -12.98
CA ILE A 65 14.93 -5.75 -14.38
C ILE A 65 15.62 -4.38 -14.47
N TYR A 66 15.37 -3.47 -13.53
CA TYR A 66 15.94 -2.12 -13.55
C TYR A 66 17.40 -2.03 -13.06
N ALA A 67 17.98 -3.11 -12.54
CA ALA A 67 19.36 -3.11 -12.05
C ALA A 67 20.43 -3.06 -13.18
N THR A 68 20.05 -3.21 -14.45
CA THR A 68 20.97 -3.20 -15.58
C THR A 68 21.28 -1.83 -16.16
N SER A 69 20.69 -0.75 -15.62
CA SER A 69 20.85 0.61 -16.17
C SER A 69 21.81 1.50 -15.36
N LEU A 70 22.59 0.94 -14.45
CA LEU A 70 23.58 1.73 -13.71
C LEU A 70 24.84 1.91 -14.55
N PRO A 71 25.34 3.16 -14.77
CA PRO A 71 26.44 3.47 -15.68
C PRO A 71 27.83 3.16 -15.13
N TYR A 72 27.96 2.36 -14.09
CA TYR A 72 29.25 1.89 -13.58
C TYR A 72 29.37 0.38 -13.77
N GLY A 73 30.18 0.04 -14.76
CA GLY A 73 30.45 -1.32 -15.20
C GLY A 73 31.35 -2.12 -14.25
N ASP A 74 30.80 -2.58 -13.13
CA ASP A 74 31.27 -3.77 -12.48
C ASP A 74 30.28 -4.88 -12.74
N ILE A 75 30.71 -5.71 -13.68
CA ILE A 75 30.03 -6.91 -14.14
C ILE A 75 30.02 -7.93 -12.99
N PHE A 76 29.13 -7.77 -12.03
CA PHE A 76 28.60 -8.95 -11.39
C PHE A 76 27.64 -9.58 -12.39
N ASN A 77 27.92 -10.82 -12.80
CA ASN A 77 27.07 -11.69 -13.57
C ASN A 77 25.71 -11.87 -12.88
N TYR A 78 24.88 -10.83 -12.89
CA TYR A 78 23.45 -11.02 -12.82
C TYR A 78 23.08 -11.54 -14.21
N GLN A 79 22.96 -12.87 -14.33
CA GLN A 79 22.18 -13.45 -15.41
C GLN A 79 20.93 -12.59 -15.53
N LEU A 80 20.78 -11.95 -16.67
CA LEU A 80 19.55 -11.30 -17.10
C LEU A 80 18.41 -12.17 -16.59
N SER A 81 17.59 -11.64 -15.70
CA SER A 81 16.53 -12.42 -15.07
C SER A 81 15.75 -13.04 -16.21
N ASP A 82 15.85 -14.34 -16.36
CA ASP A 82 15.14 -15.09 -17.36
C ASP A 82 13.69 -14.64 -17.33
N GLU A 83 13.07 -14.46 -18.48
CA GLU A 83 11.64 -14.12 -18.59
C GLU A 83 10.78 -14.98 -17.66
N GLU A 84 11.26 -16.18 -17.35
CA GLU A 84 10.68 -17.11 -16.41
C GLU A 84 10.69 -16.58 -14.96
N ASN A 85 11.77 -15.95 -14.50
CA ASN A 85 11.85 -15.38 -13.17
C ASN A 85 10.89 -14.19 -13.01
N VAL A 86 10.79 -13.34 -14.02
CA VAL A 86 9.81 -12.24 -14.03
C VAL A 86 8.38 -12.77 -14.01
N ARG A 87 8.10 -13.77 -14.83
CA ARG A 87 6.79 -14.43 -14.88
C ARG A 87 6.43 -15.05 -13.51
N ASN A 88 7.38 -15.71 -12.86
CA ASN A 88 7.19 -16.31 -11.55
C ASN A 88 6.91 -15.25 -10.47
N ILE A 89 7.62 -14.11 -10.50
CA ILE A 89 7.38 -12.98 -9.60
C ILE A 89 5.95 -12.46 -9.79
N LEU A 90 5.57 -12.18 -11.03
CA LEU A 90 4.23 -11.68 -11.36
C LEU A 90 3.13 -12.66 -10.93
N GLN A 91 3.29 -13.96 -11.22
CA GLN A 91 2.33 -14.98 -10.78
C GLN A 91 2.18 -15.00 -9.26
N LYS A 92 3.30 -14.92 -8.52
CA LYS A 92 3.28 -14.87 -7.06
C LYS A 92 2.57 -13.62 -6.54
N VAL A 93 2.90 -12.46 -7.06
CA VAL A 93 2.30 -11.19 -6.66
C VAL A 93 0.79 -11.19 -6.93
N HIS A 94 0.36 -11.68 -8.08
CA HIS A 94 -1.07 -11.85 -8.41
C HIS A 94 -1.77 -12.84 -7.47
N ALA A 95 -1.12 -13.95 -7.13
CA ALA A 95 -1.66 -14.92 -6.19
C ALA A 95 -1.80 -14.33 -4.78
N ASP A 96 -0.80 -13.58 -4.32
CA ASP A 96 -0.81 -12.91 -3.01
C ASP A 96 -1.90 -11.83 -2.94
N LEU A 97 -2.07 -11.04 -4.00
CA LEU A 97 -3.15 -10.04 -4.07
C LEU A 97 -4.54 -10.69 -4.08
N LYS A 98 -4.69 -11.80 -4.82
CA LYS A 98 -5.94 -12.58 -4.83
C LYS A 98 -6.25 -13.17 -3.47
N ALA A 99 -5.24 -13.70 -2.78
CA ALA A 99 -5.37 -14.22 -1.42
C ALA A 99 -5.74 -13.12 -0.42
N LEU A 100 -5.14 -11.93 -0.53
CA LEU A 100 -5.51 -10.76 0.28
C LEU A 100 -6.97 -10.37 0.04
N SER A 101 -7.38 -10.25 -1.23
CA SER A 101 -8.76 -9.89 -1.59
C SER A 101 -9.76 -10.91 -1.04
N ALA A 102 -9.46 -12.22 -1.12
CA ALA A 102 -10.27 -13.27 -0.55
C ALA A 102 -10.38 -13.16 0.97
N LYS A 103 -9.25 -12.89 1.66
CA LYS A 103 -9.21 -12.71 3.11
C LYS A 103 -9.99 -11.47 3.57
N VAL A 104 -9.88 -10.36 2.84
CA VAL A 104 -10.68 -9.17 3.11
C VAL A 104 -12.17 -9.46 2.96
N LYS A 105 -12.54 -10.14 1.87
CA LYS A 105 -13.93 -10.54 1.61
C LYS A 105 -14.49 -11.46 2.71
N GLU A 106 -13.70 -12.41 3.18
CA GLU A 106 -14.06 -13.27 4.32
C GLU A 106 -14.31 -12.45 5.59
N LYS A 107 -13.43 -11.48 5.89
CA LYS A 107 -13.57 -10.60 7.05
C LYS A 107 -14.77 -9.66 6.96
N VAL A 108 -15.14 -9.23 5.77
CA VAL A 108 -16.39 -8.47 5.54
C VAL A 108 -17.62 -9.37 5.78
N ILE A 109 -17.62 -10.60 5.25
CA ILE A 109 -18.72 -11.55 5.43
C ILE A 109 -18.88 -11.94 6.91
N SER A 110 -17.77 -12.12 7.64
CA SER A 110 -17.80 -12.44 9.09
C SER A 110 -18.18 -11.25 9.97
N GLY A 111 -18.29 -10.04 9.42
CA GLY A 111 -18.56 -8.80 10.17
C GLY A 111 -17.33 -8.25 10.93
N GLU A 112 -16.15 -8.80 10.73
CA GLU A 112 -14.91 -8.25 11.30
C GLU A 112 -14.52 -6.92 10.64
N PHE A 113 -14.68 -6.83 9.31
CA PHE A 113 -14.52 -5.58 8.57
C PHE A 113 -15.89 -5.03 8.18
N PRO A 114 -16.06 -3.71 8.17
CA PRO A 114 -17.28 -3.11 7.65
C PRO A 114 -17.45 -3.38 6.15
N ASP A 115 -18.71 -3.49 5.73
CA ASP A 115 -19.07 -3.64 4.31
C ASP A 115 -19.03 -2.26 3.64
N ILE A 116 -17.88 -1.94 3.07
CA ILE A 116 -17.62 -0.70 2.34
C ILE A 116 -17.11 -1.01 0.94
N LYS A 117 -17.19 -0.05 0.05
CA LYS A 117 -16.58 -0.17 -1.26
C LYS A 117 -15.05 -0.18 -1.14
N TYR A 118 -14.40 -1.15 -1.74
CA TYR A 118 -12.93 -1.22 -1.77
C TYR A 118 -12.41 -1.73 -3.12
N SER A 119 -11.14 -1.41 -3.37
CA SER A 119 -10.41 -1.91 -4.54
C SER A 119 -8.99 -2.33 -4.14
N CYS A 120 -8.44 -3.28 -4.92
CA CYS A 120 -7.06 -3.70 -4.79
C CYS A 120 -6.29 -3.21 -6.02
N VAL A 121 -5.19 -2.52 -5.80
CA VAL A 121 -4.35 -1.94 -6.84
C VAL A 121 -2.94 -2.51 -6.74
N LEU A 122 -2.37 -2.86 -7.88
CA LEU A 122 -1.01 -3.37 -8.00
C LEU A 122 -0.18 -2.36 -8.78
N ARG A 123 1.01 -2.02 -8.25
CA ARG A 123 1.97 -1.17 -8.94
C ARG A 123 3.37 -1.76 -8.89
N GLU A 124 4.12 -1.54 -9.96
CA GLU A 124 5.51 -1.92 -10.05
C GLU A 124 6.39 -0.72 -9.74
N GLY A 125 7.41 -0.91 -8.89
CA GLY A 125 8.38 0.14 -8.58
C GLY A 125 8.88 0.10 -7.14
N ILE A 126 9.43 1.23 -6.70
CA ILE A 126 9.89 1.45 -5.34
C ILE A 126 8.67 1.81 -4.46
N PRO A 127 8.43 1.10 -3.35
CA PRO A 127 7.20 1.23 -2.58
C PRO A 127 6.84 2.66 -2.18
N GLU A 128 7.76 3.40 -1.57
CA GLU A 128 7.54 4.78 -1.13
C GLU A 128 7.23 5.72 -2.30
N GLU A 129 7.92 5.54 -3.42
CA GLU A 129 7.72 6.36 -4.62
C GLU A 129 6.33 6.11 -5.24
N GLU A 130 5.93 4.84 -5.34
CA GLU A 130 4.64 4.48 -5.94
C GLU A 130 3.46 4.85 -5.04
N ILE A 131 3.61 4.77 -3.71
CA ILE A 131 2.62 5.27 -2.76
C ILE A 131 2.44 6.79 -2.94
N LEU A 132 3.54 7.56 -2.95
CA LEU A 132 3.50 9.02 -3.12
C LEU A 132 3.00 9.43 -4.52
N ARG A 133 3.35 8.65 -5.55
CA ARG A 133 2.82 8.84 -6.91
C ARG A 133 1.31 8.63 -6.94
N TYR A 134 0.82 7.56 -6.31
CA TYR A 134 -0.61 7.31 -6.19
C TYR A 134 -1.34 8.47 -5.49
N VAL A 135 -0.77 8.97 -4.39
CA VAL A 135 -1.31 10.14 -3.67
C VAL A 135 -1.42 11.36 -4.58
N LYS A 136 -0.38 11.64 -5.38
CA LYS A 136 -0.37 12.78 -6.32
C LYS A 136 -1.41 12.64 -7.43
N GLU A 137 -1.59 11.42 -7.96
CA GLU A 137 -2.50 11.14 -9.09
C GLU A 137 -3.97 11.11 -8.65
N TYR A 138 -4.28 10.42 -7.55
CA TYR A 138 -5.66 10.13 -7.14
C TYR A 138 -6.14 10.92 -5.93
N ARG A 139 -5.23 11.62 -5.24
CA ARG A 139 -5.52 12.51 -4.11
C ARG A 139 -6.43 11.89 -3.05
N PRO A 140 -6.09 10.73 -2.49
CA PRO A 140 -6.86 10.16 -1.38
C PRO A 140 -6.84 11.13 -0.19
N ARG A 141 -7.81 11.03 0.71
CA ARG A 141 -7.89 11.92 1.88
C ARG A 141 -6.85 11.59 2.95
N ILE A 142 -6.53 10.31 3.10
CA ILE A 142 -5.71 9.79 4.19
C ILE A 142 -4.95 8.56 3.70
N ILE A 143 -3.74 8.37 4.22
CA ILE A 143 -3.00 7.11 4.12
C ILE A 143 -3.10 6.41 5.47
N VAL A 144 -3.36 5.11 5.46
CA VAL A 144 -3.30 4.23 6.64
C VAL A 144 -2.33 3.10 6.34
N MET A 145 -1.23 3.02 7.08
CA MET A 145 -0.21 2.00 6.85
C MET A 145 0.36 1.45 8.14
N GLY A 146 0.92 0.24 8.10
CA GLY A 146 1.59 -0.34 9.26
C GLY A 146 2.86 0.45 9.61
N THR A 147 3.21 0.52 10.89
CA THR A 147 4.47 1.15 11.31
C THR A 147 5.68 0.38 10.79
N ARG A 148 5.55 -0.92 10.53
CA ARG A 148 6.60 -1.79 10.04
C ARG A 148 6.14 -2.62 8.86
N GLY A 149 7.08 -3.19 8.12
CA GLY A 149 6.84 -4.10 7.01
C GLY A 149 7.43 -5.49 7.26
N LYS A 150 7.34 -6.37 6.26
CA LYS A 150 7.70 -7.79 6.31
C LYS A 150 9.18 -8.06 6.60
N ASN A 151 10.08 -7.14 6.25
CA ASN A 151 11.54 -7.36 6.27
C ASN A 151 12.26 -6.58 7.37
N GLN A 152 11.56 -6.10 8.40
CA GLN A 152 12.17 -5.25 9.42
C GLN A 152 12.72 -5.98 10.63
N LYS A 153 13.85 -5.45 11.14
CA LYS A 153 14.50 -5.92 12.37
C LYS A 153 13.72 -5.41 13.59
N ASP A 154 13.73 -6.17 14.68
CA ASP A 154 12.94 -5.92 15.90
C ASP A 154 13.22 -4.58 16.60
N PHE A 155 14.33 -3.92 16.29
CA PHE A 155 14.74 -2.66 16.95
C PHE A 155 14.21 -1.39 16.30
N ASP A 156 13.71 -1.45 15.06
CA ASP A 156 13.20 -0.26 14.36
C ASP A 156 11.76 0.00 14.77
N LEU A 157 11.48 1.16 15.34
CA LEU A 157 10.12 1.57 15.73
C LEU A 157 9.23 1.81 14.51
N ILE A 158 9.80 2.37 13.44
CA ILE A 158 9.11 2.69 12.20
C ILE A 158 9.95 2.21 11.02
N GLY A 159 9.30 1.63 10.02
CA GLY A 159 9.91 1.18 8.79
C GLY A 159 10.35 2.29 7.85
N SER A 160 11.39 2.03 7.04
CA SER A 160 11.91 3.00 6.09
C SER A 160 10.83 3.54 5.15
N VAL A 161 10.03 2.65 4.56
CA VAL A 161 8.90 3.05 3.69
C VAL A 161 7.90 3.94 4.43
N THR A 162 7.53 3.56 5.66
CA THR A 162 6.58 4.33 6.46
C THR A 162 7.16 5.68 6.86
N ALA A 163 8.41 5.71 7.29
CA ALA A 163 9.10 6.95 7.66
C ALA A 163 9.16 7.93 6.47
N GLU A 164 9.55 7.43 5.30
CA GLU A 164 9.66 8.24 4.09
C GLU A 164 8.30 8.75 3.58
N VAL A 165 7.27 7.91 3.65
CA VAL A 165 5.91 8.35 3.30
C VAL A 165 5.41 9.41 4.27
N ILE A 166 5.67 9.31 5.59
CA ILE A 166 5.32 10.33 6.57
C ILE A 166 6.04 11.65 6.27
N GLU A 167 7.33 11.59 5.97
CA GLU A 167 8.15 12.78 5.72
C GLU A 167 7.72 13.54 4.45
N ARG A 168 7.39 12.80 3.38
CA ARG A 168 7.17 13.38 2.04
C ARG A 168 5.69 13.55 1.67
N SER A 169 4.78 12.98 2.45
CA SER A 169 3.35 13.07 2.16
C SER A 169 2.79 14.46 2.46
N HIS A 170 1.94 14.96 1.57
CA HIS A 170 1.17 16.20 1.76
C HIS A 170 -0.24 15.94 2.30
N ILE A 171 -0.58 14.68 2.59
CA ILE A 171 -1.85 14.29 3.21
C ILE A 171 -1.58 13.56 4.52
N PRO A 172 -2.55 13.51 5.45
CA PRO A 172 -2.39 12.81 6.72
C PRO A 172 -2.01 11.34 6.55
N VAL A 173 -1.07 10.87 7.39
CA VAL A 173 -0.64 9.47 7.45
C VAL A 173 -0.92 8.92 8.83
N PHE A 174 -1.71 7.83 8.91
CA PHE A 174 -1.88 7.03 10.10
C PHE A 174 -0.92 5.85 10.07
N ALA A 175 0.07 5.87 10.97
CA ALA A 175 0.99 4.75 11.16
C ALA A 175 0.46 3.84 12.27
N ILE A 176 0.03 2.63 11.92
CA ILE A 176 -0.67 1.71 12.80
C ILE A 176 0.29 0.64 13.32
N PRO A 177 0.57 0.58 14.63
CA PRO A 177 1.36 -0.47 15.21
C PRO A 177 0.59 -1.80 15.26
N GLU A 178 1.30 -2.92 15.32
CA GLU A 178 0.68 -4.25 15.39
C GLU A 178 -0.19 -4.41 16.64
N ASN A 179 0.30 -3.90 17.78
CA ASN A 179 -0.36 -4.00 19.08
C ASN A 179 -1.18 -2.76 19.41
N ILE A 180 -2.02 -2.31 18.49
CA ILE A 180 -2.94 -1.20 18.76
C ILE A 180 -4.04 -1.66 19.74
N PRO A 181 -4.31 -0.92 20.83
CA PRO A 181 -5.28 -1.34 21.84
C PRO A 181 -6.75 -1.17 21.42
N PHE A 182 -7.01 -0.51 20.29
CA PHE A 182 -8.36 -0.27 19.78
C PHE A 182 -8.43 -0.60 18.27
N LYS A 183 -9.60 -1.01 17.84
CA LYS A 183 -9.87 -1.40 16.46
C LYS A 183 -10.45 -0.26 15.62
N ARG A 184 -11.10 0.70 16.28
CA ARG A 184 -11.80 1.81 15.64
C ARG A 184 -11.24 3.14 16.10
N PHE A 185 -11.13 4.08 15.18
CA PHE A 185 -10.71 5.45 15.51
C PHE A 185 -11.62 6.10 16.56
N THR A 186 -12.90 5.78 16.55
CA THR A 186 -13.90 6.27 17.52
C THR A 186 -13.66 5.82 18.98
N GLU A 187 -12.82 4.81 19.19
CA GLU A 187 -12.43 4.32 20.51
C GLU A 187 -11.29 5.14 21.13
N ALA A 188 -10.62 5.98 20.33
CA ALA A 188 -9.57 6.87 20.80
C ALA A 188 -10.16 7.97 21.69
N LYS A 189 -9.80 7.94 22.98
CA LYS A 189 -10.33 8.90 23.98
C LYS A 189 -9.50 10.16 24.10
N ARG A 190 -8.25 10.14 23.66
CA ARG A 190 -7.30 11.26 23.79
C ARG A 190 -6.42 11.35 22.55
N ILE A 191 -6.17 12.58 22.12
CA ILE A 191 -5.22 12.91 21.07
C ILE A 191 -4.16 13.81 21.69
N ALA A 192 -2.89 13.41 21.60
CA ALA A 192 -1.75 14.25 21.97
C ALA A 192 -1.18 14.91 20.71
N PHE A 193 -1.01 16.22 20.76
CA PHE A 193 -0.34 16.96 19.70
C PHE A 193 1.10 17.24 20.13
N ILE A 194 2.06 16.73 19.38
CA ILE A 194 3.49 16.91 19.64
C ILE A 194 4.06 17.79 18.53
N THR A 195 4.70 18.91 18.90
CA THR A 195 5.33 19.83 17.97
C THR A 195 6.59 20.41 18.60
N ASN A 196 7.59 20.68 17.75
CA ASN A 196 8.79 21.42 18.13
C ASN A 196 8.64 22.94 17.91
N PHE A 197 7.48 23.40 17.41
CA PHE A 197 7.21 24.80 17.03
C PHE A 197 8.13 25.36 15.94
N ASP A 198 8.88 24.51 15.24
CA ASP A 198 9.65 24.97 14.09
C ASP A 198 8.73 25.37 12.94
N GLN A 199 8.81 26.62 12.54
CA GLN A 199 8.17 27.11 11.33
C GLN A 199 9.08 26.76 10.15
N ARG A 200 8.70 25.75 9.38
CA ARG A 200 9.30 25.45 8.07
C ARG A 200 8.47 26.06 6.95
#